data_01ac4dfa44401fba0f4f3ebedf6df87e
#
_entry.id   01ac4dfa44401fba0f4f3ebedf6df87e
#
_cell.length_a   1.000
_cell.length_b   1.000
_cell.length_c   1.000
_cell.angle_alpha   90.00
_cell.angle_beta   90.00
_cell.angle_gamma   90.00
#
_symmetry.space_group_name_H-M   'P 1'
#
loop_
_entity.id
_entity.type
_entity.pdbx_description
1 polymer ?
#
loop_
_entity_poly.entity_id
_entity_poly.type
_entity_poly.pdbx_seq_one_letter_code
_entity_poly.pdbx_strand_id
1 'polypeptide(L)'
;YDSERIKKAYDLARDAHKNQRRRSGEPYIMHPVAVAQILYKLGMDNECIIGALLHDVVEDTQYDLDYIRQEFGDEVALLVDGVTKLGQIPLSTREEVQAENIRKMFIAMNEDVRVIIIKLCDRLHNMRTLQHMPPYKQREKSLETLEIYAPIAHRLGIRPIKEELEDLAIYYLDPIAYKEIEKNLSMKKEQGEKFLADITKQISDKITPVMKH
;
A
#
# COMPACT_ATOMS: atom_id res chain seq x y z
N TYR A 1 8.61 17.80 7.59
CA TYR A 1 9.25 17.09 6.45
C TYR A 1 10.27 18.01 5.78
N ASP A 2 11.35 17.41 5.29
CA ASP A 2 12.38 18.08 4.50
C ASP A 2 11.93 18.16 3.02
N SER A 3 11.26 19.26 2.69
CA SER A 3 10.68 19.46 1.36
C SER A 3 11.72 19.56 0.23
N GLU A 4 12.94 20.03 0.53
CA GLU A 4 14.01 20.17 -0.47
C GLU A 4 14.57 18.80 -0.85
N ARG A 5 14.84 17.94 0.14
CA ARG A 5 15.33 16.57 -0.11
C ARG A 5 14.26 15.72 -0.80
N ILE A 6 13.00 15.82 -0.40
CA ILE A 6 11.89 15.11 -1.04
C ILE A 6 11.73 15.57 -2.49
N LYS A 7 11.81 16.89 -2.74
CA LYS A 7 11.76 17.44 -4.10
C LYS A 7 12.92 16.93 -4.97
N LYS A 8 14.13 16.89 -4.43
CA LYS A 8 15.31 16.34 -5.12
C LYS A 8 15.10 14.89 -5.52
N ALA A 9 14.55 14.05 -4.61
CA ALA A 9 14.23 12.66 -4.88
C ALA A 9 13.14 12.51 -5.97
N TYR A 10 12.10 13.33 -5.91
CA TYR A 10 11.06 13.37 -6.93
C TYR A 10 11.62 13.76 -8.31
N ASP A 11 12.46 14.82 -8.38
CA ASP A 11 13.04 15.28 -9.65
C ASP A 11 13.94 14.18 -10.25
N LEU A 12 14.77 13.52 -9.45
CA LEU A 12 15.58 12.37 -9.88
C LEU A 12 14.71 11.22 -10.40
N ALA A 13 13.71 10.78 -9.64
CA ALA A 13 12.82 9.68 -10.03
C ALA A 13 12.05 10.02 -11.33
N ARG A 14 11.54 11.25 -11.46
CA ARG A 14 10.86 11.72 -12.67
C ARG A 14 11.77 11.66 -13.88
N ASP A 15 13.00 12.15 -13.76
CA ASP A 15 13.96 12.21 -14.87
C ASP A 15 14.47 10.81 -15.23
N ALA A 16 14.66 9.94 -14.23
CA ALA A 16 15.05 8.54 -14.43
C ALA A 16 13.98 7.75 -15.22
N HIS A 17 12.70 7.95 -14.89
CA HIS A 17 11.57 7.25 -15.50
C HIS A 17 10.88 8.04 -16.64
N LYS A 18 11.47 9.12 -17.15
CA LYS A 18 10.83 10.04 -18.13
C LYS A 18 10.27 9.36 -19.38
N ASN A 19 10.90 8.27 -19.82
CA ASN A 19 10.50 7.51 -21.01
C ASN A 19 9.67 6.28 -20.70
N GLN A 20 9.38 6.02 -19.42
CA GLN A 20 8.63 4.85 -18.98
C GLN A 20 7.16 5.20 -18.72
N ARG A 21 6.28 4.27 -19.03
CA ARG A 21 4.84 4.38 -18.79
C ARG A 21 4.31 3.14 -18.09
N ARG A 22 3.32 3.34 -17.25
CA ARG A 22 2.52 2.26 -16.66
C ARG A 22 1.63 1.62 -17.74
N ARG A 23 1.09 0.42 -17.46
CA ARG A 23 0.11 -0.24 -18.35
C ARG A 23 -1.19 0.56 -18.52
N SER A 24 -1.50 1.45 -17.58
CA SER A 24 -2.58 2.44 -17.70
C SER A 24 -2.33 3.50 -18.77
N GLY A 25 -1.10 3.63 -19.26
CA GLY A 25 -0.64 4.71 -20.17
C GLY A 25 -0.11 5.95 -19.44
N GLU A 26 -0.26 6.04 -18.12
CA GLU A 26 0.25 7.16 -17.32
C GLU A 26 1.79 7.16 -17.22
N PRO A 27 2.42 8.35 -17.01
CA PRO A 27 3.85 8.43 -16.73
C PRO A 27 4.21 7.56 -15.52
N TYR A 28 5.33 6.84 -15.56
CA TYR A 28 5.73 5.91 -14.50
C TYR A 28 5.87 6.58 -13.13
N ILE A 29 6.34 7.84 -13.10
CA ILE A 29 6.53 8.63 -11.87
C ILE A 29 5.26 8.70 -10.99
N MET A 30 4.07 8.54 -11.58
CA MET A 30 2.82 8.55 -10.79
C MET A 30 2.77 7.43 -9.76
N HIS A 31 3.44 6.29 -10.04
CA HIS A 31 3.51 5.17 -9.10
C HIS A 31 4.33 5.49 -7.84
N PRO A 32 5.63 5.82 -7.90
CA PRO A 32 6.40 6.13 -6.70
C PRO A 32 5.83 7.34 -5.92
N VAL A 33 5.22 8.32 -6.61
CA VAL A 33 4.52 9.42 -5.95
C VAL A 33 3.31 8.92 -5.15
N ALA A 34 2.51 8.02 -5.72
CA ALA A 34 1.36 7.45 -5.00
C ALA A 34 1.80 6.61 -3.79
N VAL A 35 2.88 5.84 -3.91
CA VAL A 35 3.48 5.09 -2.78
C VAL A 35 3.94 6.04 -1.68
N ALA A 36 4.67 7.12 -2.04
CA ALA A 36 5.11 8.14 -1.10
C ALA A 36 3.92 8.85 -0.40
N GLN A 37 2.82 9.11 -1.11
CA GLN A 37 1.60 9.67 -0.52
C GLN A 37 0.94 8.73 0.49
N ILE A 38 0.95 7.42 0.26
CA ILE A 38 0.43 6.44 1.23
C ILE A 38 1.28 6.48 2.50
N LEU A 39 2.59 6.47 2.36
CA LEU A 39 3.54 6.55 3.49
C LEU A 39 3.41 7.87 4.27
N TYR A 40 3.23 8.97 3.57
CA TYR A 40 2.97 10.28 4.20
C TYR A 40 1.71 10.24 5.08
N LYS A 41 0.62 9.64 4.58
CA LYS A 41 -0.63 9.46 5.34
C LYS A 41 -0.48 8.54 6.55
N LEU A 42 0.47 7.62 6.51
CA LEU A 42 0.84 6.75 7.64
C LEU A 42 1.75 7.45 8.65
N GLY A 43 2.21 8.69 8.37
CA GLY A 43 3.10 9.45 9.26
C GLY A 43 4.54 8.96 9.24
N MET A 44 5.00 8.34 8.15
CA MET A 44 6.37 7.86 8.00
C MET A 44 7.36 9.02 7.83
N ASP A 45 8.63 8.78 8.17
CA ASP A 45 9.71 9.77 8.14
C ASP A 45 10.15 10.18 6.72
N ASN A 46 11.07 11.16 6.64
CA ASN A 46 11.58 11.67 5.37
C ASN A 46 12.30 10.59 4.56
N GLU A 47 13.12 9.78 5.22
CA GLU A 47 13.94 8.74 4.61
C GLU A 47 13.05 7.68 3.96
N CYS A 48 11.96 7.32 4.61
CA CYS A 48 10.96 6.40 4.09
C CYS A 48 10.24 6.96 2.85
N ILE A 49 9.86 8.24 2.88
CA ILE A 49 9.21 8.92 1.73
C ILE A 49 10.19 9.03 0.55
N ILE A 50 11.44 9.41 0.81
CA ILE A 50 12.49 9.51 -0.20
C ILE A 50 12.80 8.11 -0.76
N GLY A 51 12.94 7.09 0.10
CA GLY A 51 13.13 5.70 -0.30
C GLY A 51 11.99 5.21 -1.21
N ALA A 52 10.74 5.57 -0.91
CA ALA A 52 9.60 5.23 -1.76
C ALA A 52 9.61 5.94 -3.12
N LEU A 53 10.07 7.19 -3.19
CA LEU A 53 10.22 7.87 -4.49
C LEU A 53 11.30 7.23 -5.36
N LEU A 54 12.32 6.62 -4.74
CA LEU A 54 13.49 6.08 -5.40
C LEU A 54 13.51 4.54 -5.51
N HIS A 55 12.51 3.83 -4.98
CA HIS A 55 12.56 2.37 -4.82
C HIS A 55 12.73 1.60 -6.13
N ASP A 56 12.18 2.11 -7.24
CA ASP A 56 12.30 1.50 -8.57
C ASP A 56 13.47 2.08 -9.41
N VAL A 57 14.12 3.16 -8.95
CA VAL A 57 15.16 3.85 -9.72
C VAL A 57 16.36 2.94 -9.97
N VAL A 58 16.79 2.21 -8.94
CA VAL A 58 17.96 1.31 -9.02
C VAL A 58 17.64 0.05 -9.84
N GLU A 59 16.40 -0.45 -9.78
CA GLU A 59 15.99 -1.67 -10.49
C GLU A 59 15.74 -1.41 -11.99
N ASP A 60 15.09 -0.29 -12.30
CA ASP A 60 14.51 -0.04 -13.62
C ASP A 60 15.27 1.00 -14.45
N THR A 61 16.35 1.59 -13.93
CA THR A 61 17.10 2.67 -14.61
C THR A 61 18.61 2.49 -14.54
N GLN A 62 19.36 3.47 -15.01
CA GLN A 62 20.82 3.46 -15.06
C GLN A 62 21.52 3.84 -13.74
N TYR A 63 20.77 4.30 -12.74
CA TYR A 63 21.33 4.71 -11.45
C TYR A 63 21.56 3.52 -10.56
N ASP A 64 22.70 3.49 -9.86
CA ASP A 64 23.06 2.45 -8.91
C ASP A 64 22.89 2.88 -7.44
N LEU A 65 23.06 1.95 -6.52
CA LEU A 65 22.97 2.22 -5.09
C LEU A 65 24.05 3.18 -4.58
N ASP A 66 25.22 3.19 -5.18
CA ASP A 66 26.30 4.09 -4.78
C ASP A 66 25.94 5.54 -5.11
N TYR A 67 25.31 5.77 -6.24
CA TYR A 67 24.75 7.08 -6.57
C TYR A 67 23.68 7.52 -5.55
N ILE A 68 22.72 6.63 -5.22
CA ILE A 68 21.70 6.94 -4.22
C ILE A 68 22.32 7.26 -2.87
N ARG A 69 23.35 6.51 -2.46
CA ARG A 69 24.09 6.73 -1.21
C ARG A 69 24.78 8.10 -1.16
N GLN A 70 25.42 8.50 -2.24
CA GLN A 70 26.09 9.79 -2.35
C GLN A 70 25.12 10.97 -2.30
N GLU A 71 23.97 10.84 -2.97
CA GLU A 71 23.02 11.94 -3.12
C GLU A 71 22.02 12.06 -1.95
N PHE A 72 21.66 10.94 -1.29
CA PHE A 72 20.60 10.87 -0.28
C PHE A 72 21.02 10.27 1.06
N GLY A 73 22.24 9.69 1.15
CA GLY A 73 22.78 9.10 2.36
C GLY A 73 22.57 7.60 2.50
N ASP A 74 23.28 7.00 3.47
CA ASP A 74 23.30 5.55 3.70
C ASP A 74 21.92 4.98 4.05
N GLU A 75 21.14 5.70 4.82
CA GLU A 75 19.82 5.27 5.30
C GLU A 75 18.83 5.11 4.14
N VAL A 76 18.76 6.08 3.23
CA VAL A 76 17.91 5.97 2.02
C VAL A 76 18.41 4.83 1.12
N ALA A 77 19.72 4.70 0.93
CA ALA A 77 20.30 3.64 0.11
C ALA A 77 19.97 2.25 0.69
N LEU A 78 20.02 2.08 2.02
CA LEU A 78 19.63 0.84 2.68
C LEU A 78 18.15 0.51 2.45
N LEU A 79 17.26 1.49 2.55
CA LEU A 79 15.83 1.27 2.30
C LEU A 79 15.58 0.87 0.85
N VAL A 80 16.19 1.55 -0.13
CA VAL A 80 16.05 1.24 -1.56
C VAL A 80 16.59 -0.15 -1.87
N ASP A 81 17.79 -0.50 -1.38
CA ASP A 81 18.39 -1.83 -1.55
C ASP A 81 17.49 -2.94 -0.97
N GLY A 82 16.97 -2.72 0.25
CA GLY A 82 16.07 -3.66 0.90
C GLY A 82 14.79 -3.90 0.10
N VAL A 83 14.16 -2.86 -0.42
CA VAL A 83 12.93 -2.97 -1.24
C VAL A 83 13.21 -3.68 -2.56
N THR A 84 14.33 -3.38 -3.23
CA THR A 84 14.77 -4.04 -4.46
C THR A 84 14.99 -5.54 -4.23
N LYS A 85 15.74 -5.91 -3.18
CA LYS A 85 15.97 -7.32 -2.82
C LYS A 85 14.67 -8.07 -2.53
N LEU A 86 13.72 -7.45 -1.84
CA LEU A 86 12.41 -8.04 -1.62
C LEU A 86 11.61 -8.22 -2.91
N GLY A 87 11.75 -7.31 -3.86
CA GLY A 87 11.10 -7.39 -5.18
C GLY A 87 11.56 -8.59 -6.01
N GLN A 88 12.82 -9.01 -5.84
CA GLN A 88 13.44 -10.13 -6.57
C GLN A 88 13.12 -11.50 -5.97
N ILE A 89 12.47 -11.59 -4.82
CA ILE A 89 12.07 -12.86 -4.23
C ILE A 89 10.97 -13.49 -5.11
N PRO A 90 11.18 -14.69 -5.70
CA PRO A 90 10.15 -15.35 -6.51
C PRO A 90 9.03 -15.83 -5.58
N LEU A 91 7.92 -15.10 -5.56
CA LEU A 91 6.74 -15.45 -4.79
C LEU A 91 5.97 -16.53 -5.56
N SER A 92 6.13 -17.79 -5.15
CA SER A 92 5.44 -18.95 -5.71
C SER A 92 4.40 -19.46 -4.71
N THR A 93 3.27 -19.94 -5.23
CA THR A 93 2.15 -20.48 -4.45
C THR A 93 2.39 -21.89 -3.87
N ARG A 94 3.59 -22.47 -4.03
CA ARG A 94 3.93 -23.74 -3.38
C ARG A 94 4.29 -23.51 -1.92
N GLU A 95 3.70 -24.26 -0.99
CA GLU A 95 3.82 -24.10 0.46
C GLU A 95 5.26 -23.94 0.97
N GLU A 96 6.21 -24.74 0.43
CA GLU A 96 7.62 -24.66 0.82
C GLU A 96 8.29 -23.35 0.39
N VAL A 97 7.97 -22.85 -0.81
CA VAL A 97 8.50 -21.59 -1.35
C VAL A 97 7.87 -20.41 -0.64
N GLN A 98 6.62 -20.51 -0.24
CA GLN A 98 5.90 -19.50 0.53
C GLN A 98 6.54 -19.32 1.92
N ALA A 99 6.87 -20.41 2.62
CA ALA A 99 7.54 -20.36 3.90
C ALA A 99 8.94 -19.70 3.81
N GLU A 100 9.71 -20.02 2.76
CA GLU A 100 11.03 -19.42 2.55
C GLU A 100 10.93 -17.92 2.18
N ASN A 101 9.92 -17.53 1.41
CA ASN A 101 9.68 -16.13 1.06
C ASN A 101 9.27 -15.30 2.28
N ILE A 102 8.40 -15.83 3.11
CA ILE A 102 8.03 -15.21 4.40
C ILE A 102 9.27 -15.09 5.29
N ARG A 103 10.12 -16.11 5.35
CA ARG A 103 11.38 -16.06 6.11
C ARG A 103 12.31 -14.95 5.61
N LYS A 104 12.49 -14.81 4.29
CA LYS A 104 13.33 -13.76 3.69
C LYS A 104 12.77 -12.36 3.98
N MET A 105 11.45 -12.21 3.95
CA MET A 105 10.79 -10.97 4.36
C MET A 105 11.06 -10.66 5.84
N PHE A 106 11.01 -11.65 6.73
CA PHE A 106 11.36 -11.44 8.14
C PHE A 106 12.84 -11.10 8.36
N ILE A 107 13.74 -11.64 7.55
CA ILE A 107 15.16 -11.27 7.60
C ILE A 107 15.34 -9.81 7.19
N ALA A 108 14.70 -9.37 6.10
CA ALA A 108 14.73 -7.98 5.68
C ALA A 108 14.12 -7.02 6.73
N MET A 109 13.04 -7.45 7.40
CA MET A 109 12.44 -6.70 8.52
C MET A 109 13.39 -6.54 9.71
N ASN A 110 14.30 -7.49 9.92
CA ASN A 110 15.26 -7.45 11.02
C ASN A 110 16.36 -6.40 10.79
N GLU A 111 16.62 -6.01 9.55
CA GLU A 111 17.51 -4.90 9.19
C GLU A 111 16.80 -3.56 9.36
N ASP A 112 15.64 -3.36 8.73
CA ASP A 112 14.80 -2.16 8.90
C ASP A 112 13.35 -2.46 8.51
N VAL A 113 12.43 -2.31 9.47
CA VAL A 113 10.99 -2.54 9.25
C VAL A 113 10.38 -1.62 8.19
N ARG A 114 10.96 -0.45 7.95
CA ARG A 114 10.47 0.51 6.94
C ARG A 114 10.53 -0.07 5.53
N VAL A 115 11.47 -0.97 5.24
CA VAL A 115 11.57 -1.69 3.95
C VAL A 115 10.27 -2.44 3.64
N ILE A 116 9.73 -3.17 4.62
CA ILE A 116 8.45 -3.88 4.46
C ILE A 116 7.27 -2.91 4.36
N ILE A 117 7.30 -1.81 5.11
CA ILE A 117 6.22 -0.81 5.05
C ILE A 117 6.18 -0.16 3.66
N ILE A 118 7.32 0.19 3.07
CA ILE A 118 7.40 0.68 1.67
C ILE A 118 6.83 -0.38 0.73
N LYS A 119 7.23 -1.65 0.87
CA LYS A 119 6.77 -2.75 0.01
C LYS A 119 5.27 -3.02 0.13
N LEU A 120 4.68 -2.87 1.32
CA LEU A 120 3.23 -2.94 1.52
C LEU A 120 2.49 -1.79 0.82
N CYS A 121 3.05 -0.58 0.85
CA CYS A 121 2.47 0.58 0.15
C CYS A 121 2.61 0.46 -1.37
N ASP A 122 3.73 -0.06 -1.87
CA ASP A 122 3.93 -0.43 -3.27
C ASP A 122 2.88 -1.45 -3.71
N ARG A 123 2.72 -2.55 -2.96
CA ARG A 123 1.69 -3.56 -3.22
C ARG A 123 0.30 -2.97 -3.24
N LEU A 124 -0.03 -2.12 -2.28
CA LEU A 124 -1.35 -1.48 -2.21
C LEU A 124 -1.62 -0.62 -3.45
N HIS A 125 -0.67 0.20 -3.88
CA HIS A 125 -0.84 0.98 -5.11
C HIS A 125 -0.96 0.09 -6.35
N ASN A 126 -0.19 -0.99 -6.44
CA ASN A 126 -0.30 -1.96 -7.53
C ASN A 126 -1.67 -2.65 -7.54
N MET A 127 -2.24 -2.98 -6.38
CA MET A 127 -3.60 -3.52 -6.28
C MET A 127 -4.68 -2.51 -6.69
N ARG A 128 -4.54 -1.23 -6.35
CA ARG A 128 -5.45 -0.15 -6.78
C ARG A 128 -5.48 0.06 -8.30
N THR A 129 -4.42 -0.32 -9.01
CA THR A 129 -4.30 -0.16 -10.47
C THR A 129 -4.35 -1.50 -11.23
N LEU A 130 -4.76 -2.57 -10.55
CA LEU A 130 -4.68 -3.93 -11.07
C LEU A 130 -5.64 -4.20 -12.24
N GLN A 131 -6.68 -3.35 -12.43
CA GLN A 131 -7.61 -3.42 -13.56
C GLN A 131 -6.93 -3.34 -14.94
N HIS A 132 -5.73 -2.76 -15.01
CA HIS A 132 -4.97 -2.64 -16.26
C HIS A 132 -4.14 -3.89 -16.58
N MET A 133 -4.17 -4.90 -15.71
CA MET A 133 -3.48 -6.18 -15.91
C MET A 133 -4.41 -7.22 -16.52
N PRO A 134 -3.89 -8.22 -17.27
CA PRO A 134 -4.72 -9.30 -17.78
C PRO A 134 -5.31 -10.16 -16.62
N PRO A 135 -6.48 -10.80 -16.82
CA PRO A 135 -7.21 -11.51 -15.75
C PRO A 135 -6.39 -12.54 -14.98
N TYR A 136 -5.52 -13.30 -15.66
CA TYR A 136 -4.68 -14.29 -14.99
C TYR A 136 -3.67 -13.62 -14.01
N LYS A 137 -3.13 -12.44 -14.36
CA LYS A 137 -2.26 -11.66 -13.48
C LYS A 137 -3.03 -11.02 -12.34
N GLN A 138 -4.26 -10.58 -12.58
CA GLN A 138 -5.14 -10.09 -11.51
C GLN A 138 -5.34 -11.17 -10.46
N ARG A 139 -5.67 -12.40 -10.89
CA ARG A 139 -5.85 -13.53 -9.98
C ARG A 139 -4.55 -13.88 -9.23
N GLU A 140 -3.42 -14.01 -9.93
CA GLU A 140 -2.10 -14.32 -9.35
C GLU A 140 -1.74 -13.30 -8.26
N LYS A 141 -1.81 -11.99 -8.59
CA LYS A 141 -1.43 -10.92 -7.67
C LYS A 141 -2.39 -10.78 -6.48
N SER A 142 -3.67 -11.08 -6.67
CA SER A 142 -4.64 -11.07 -5.58
C SER A 142 -4.43 -12.22 -4.61
N LEU A 143 -4.15 -13.44 -5.08
CA LEU A 143 -3.78 -14.56 -4.22
C LEU A 143 -2.51 -14.28 -3.43
N GLU A 144 -1.45 -13.81 -4.09
CA GLU A 144 -0.21 -13.41 -3.45
C GLU A 144 -0.44 -12.34 -2.36
N THR A 145 -1.34 -11.40 -2.63
CA THR A 145 -1.69 -10.34 -1.68
C THR A 145 -2.37 -10.89 -0.43
N LEU A 146 -3.34 -11.82 -0.57
CA LEU A 146 -4.03 -12.43 0.57
C LEU A 146 -3.14 -13.38 1.37
N GLU A 147 -2.29 -14.13 0.69
CA GLU A 147 -1.47 -15.17 1.33
C GLU A 147 -0.22 -14.62 2.02
N ILE A 148 0.31 -13.48 1.54
CA ILE A 148 1.60 -12.95 2.01
C ILE A 148 1.46 -11.54 2.58
N TYR A 149 1.01 -10.57 1.77
CA TYR A 149 1.08 -9.15 2.15
C TYR A 149 0.06 -8.74 3.22
N ALA A 150 -1.18 -9.20 3.12
CA ALA A 150 -2.21 -8.89 4.11
C ALA A 150 -1.89 -9.48 5.50
N PRO A 151 -1.41 -10.74 5.64
CA PRO A 151 -0.92 -11.26 6.91
C PRO A 151 0.27 -10.49 7.51
N ILE A 152 1.19 -9.99 6.67
CA ILE A 152 2.31 -9.16 7.14
C ILE A 152 1.79 -7.81 7.66
N ALA A 153 0.91 -7.14 6.91
CA ALA A 153 0.29 -5.88 7.35
C ALA A 153 -0.49 -6.06 8.66
N HIS A 154 -1.16 -7.21 8.83
CA HIS A 154 -1.83 -7.57 10.08
C HIS A 154 -0.87 -7.69 11.26
N ARG A 155 0.26 -8.40 11.09
CA ARG A 155 1.29 -8.59 12.14
C ARG A 155 1.96 -7.28 12.53
N LEU A 156 2.13 -6.36 11.59
CA LEU A 156 2.66 -5.03 11.83
C LEU A 156 1.63 -4.06 12.43
N GLY A 157 0.36 -4.47 12.55
CA GLY A 157 -0.71 -3.63 13.07
C GLY A 157 -1.15 -2.51 12.15
N ILE A 158 -0.77 -2.56 10.85
CA ILE A 158 -1.13 -1.53 9.86
C ILE A 158 -2.51 -1.85 9.29
N ARG A 159 -3.52 -1.71 10.15
CA ARG A 159 -4.91 -2.08 9.84
C ARG A 159 -5.46 -1.46 8.55
N PRO A 160 -5.27 -0.14 8.26
CA PRO A 160 -5.82 0.44 7.03
C PRO A 160 -5.29 -0.22 5.76
N ILE A 161 -3.99 -0.54 5.72
CA ILE A 161 -3.39 -1.23 4.57
C ILE A 161 -3.90 -2.67 4.47
N LYS A 162 -3.95 -3.39 5.59
CA LYS A 162 -4.45 -4.77 5.62
C LYS A 162 -5.86 -4.86 5.07
N GLU A 163 -6.79 -4.05 5.58
CA GLU A 163 -8.19 -4.06 5.17
C GLU A 163 -8.34 -3.74 3.68
N GLU A 164 -7.67 -2.71 3.18
CA GLU A 164 -7.75 -2.34 1.76
C GLU A 164 -7.12 -3.39 0.83
N LEU A 165 -6.00 -4.03 1.24
CA LEU A 165 -5.40 -5.12 0.48
C LEU A 165 -6.33 -6.33 0.38
N GLU A 166 -7.00 -6.70 1.48
CA GLU A 166 -7.97 -7.80 1.50
C GLU A 166 -9.18 -7.49 0.62
N ASP A 167 -9.76 -6.29 0.75
CA ASP A 167 -10.91 -5.86 -0.04
C ASP A 167 -10.62 -5.87 -1.55
N LEU A 168 -9.48 -5.29 -1.96
CA LEU A 168 -9.07 -5.29 -3.36
C LEU A 168 -8.80 -6.69 -3.88
N ALA A 169 -8.17 -7.55 -3.08
CA ALA A 169 -7.88 -8.92 -3.50
C ALA A 169 -9.16 -9.74 -3.68
N ILE A 170 -10.13 -9.65 -2.78
CA ILE A 170 -11.42 -10.33 -2.88
C ILE A 170 -12.20 -9.81 -4.10
N TYR A 171 -12.17 -8.49 -4.35
CA TYR A 171 -12.81 -7.89 -5.52
C TYR A 171 -12.37 -8.54 -6.83
N TYR A 172 -11.08 -8.85 -7.00
CA TYR A 172 -10.55 -9.47 -8.22
C TYR A 172 -10.68 -11.00 -8.22
N LEU A 173 -10.70 -11.66 -7.06
CA LEU A 173 -10.79 -13.11 -6.95
C LEU A 173 -12.24 -13.62 -7.12
N ASP A 174 -13.19 -12.94 -6.48
CA ASP A 174 -14.61 -13.26 -6.53
C ASP A 174 -15.48 -11.99 -6.59
N PRO A 175 -15.60 -11.36 -7.77
CA PRO A 175 -16.40 -10.15 -7.95
C PRO A 175 -17.89 -10.34 -7.63
N ILE A 176 -18.40 -11.57 -7.69
CA ILE A 176 -19.81 -11.87 -7.41
C ILE A 176 -20.04 -11.82 -5.91
N ALA A 177 -19.25 -12.58 -5.15
CA ALA A 177 -19.32 -12.58 -3.69
C ALA A 177 -19.03 -11.18 -3.11
N TYR A 178 -18.06 -10.45 -3.67
CA TYR A 178 -17.77 -9.08 -3.26
C TYR A 178 -18.98 -8.16 -3.37
N LYS A 179 -19.67 -8.17 -4.51
CA LYS A 179 -20.89 -7.35 -4.73
C LYS A 179 -22.04 -7.72 -3.79
N GLU A 180 -22.19 -9.01 -3.48
CA GLU A 180 -23.21 -9.48 -2.53
C GLU A 180 -22.92 -8.97 -1.11
N ILE A 181 -21.67 -9.07 -0.67
CA ILE A 181 -21.22 -8.54 0.63
C ILE A 181 -21.43 -7.03 0.70
N GLU A 182 -20.99 -6.29 -0.31
CA GLU A 182 -21.15 -4.83 -0.38
C GLU A 182 -22.62 -4.41 -0.28
N LYS A 183 -23.51 -5.08 -1.02
CA LYS A 183 -24.96 -4.85 -0.95
C LYS A 183 -25.52 -5.10 0.46
N ASN A 184 -25.11 -6.21 1.10
CA ASN A 184 -25.58 -6.55 2.44
C ASN A 184 -25.06 -5.57 3.50
N LEU A 185 -23.82 -5.09 3.37
CA LEU A 185 -23.25 -4.07 4.25
C LEU A 185 -23.95 -2.72 4.10
N SER A 186 -24.24 -2.30 2.86
CA SER A 186 -24.96 -1.06 2.58
C SER A 186 -26.36 -1.06 3.19
N MET A 187 -27.09 -2.19 3.04
CA MET A 187 -28.44 -2.35 3.67
C MET A 187 -28.37 -2.27 5.20
N LYS A 188 -27.39 -2.90 5.83
CA LYS A 188 -27.19 -2.82 7.27
C LYS A 188 -26.83 -1.42 7.74
N LYS A 189 -26.01 -0.70 6.99
CA LYS A 189 -25.64 0.68 7.29
C LYS A 189 -26.85 1.60 7.25
N GLU A 190 -27.69 1.53 6.22
CA GLU A 190 -28.93 2.30 6.12
C GLU A 190 -29.89 2.00 7.28
N GLN A 191 -30.03 0.72 7.68
CA GLN A 191 -30.84 0.33 8.83
C GLN A 191 -30.28 0.90 10.13
N GLY A 192 -28.94 0.85 10.31
CA GLY A 192 -28.27 1.42 11.46
C GLY A 192 -28.41 2.93 11.57
N GLU A 193 -28.30 3.66 10.44
CA GLU A 193 -28.47 5.12 10.37
C GLU A 193 -29.92 5.52 10.72
N LYS A 194 -30.92 4.80 10.20
CA LYS A 194 -32.32 5.02 10.56
C LYS A 194 -32.57 4.79 12.07
N PHE A 195 -32.06 3.69 12.60
CA PHE A 195 -32.17 3.36 14.02
C PHE A 195 -31.54 4.44 14.92
N LEU A 196 -30.32 4.91 14.57
CA LEU A 196 -29.66 6.00 15.30
C LEU A 196 -30.45 7.31 15.23
N ALA A 197 -31.01 7.65 14.05
CA ALA A 197 -31.84 8.83 13.89
C ALA A 197 -33.11 8.77 14.75
N ASP A 198 -33.77 7.60 14.80
CA ASP A 198 -34.96 7.40 15.62
C ASP A 198 -34.66 7.51 17.12
N ILE A 199 -33.54 6.91 17.58
CA ILE A 199 -33.12 7.03 18.99
C ILE A 199 -32.76 8.48 19.33
N THR A 200 -32.00 9.14 18.46
CA THR A 200 -31.63 10.56 18.67
C THR A 200 -32.85 11.43 18.79
N LYS A 201 -33.87 11.21 17.95
CA LYS A 201 -35.16 11.93 18.03
C LYS A 201 -35.88 11.65 19.34
N GLN A 202 -36.00 10.37 19.76
CA GLN A 202 -36.66 10.00 21.02
C GLN A 202 -35.96 10.62 22.24
N ILE A 203 -34.62 10.68 22.23
CA ILE A 203 -33.83 11.31 23.31
C ILE A 203 -34.08 12.82 23.31
N SER A 204 -34.02 13.46 22.16
CA SER A 204 -34.26 14.90 22.01
C SER A 204 -35.66 15.28 22.50
N ASP A 205 -36.69 14.53 22.09
CA ASP A 205 -38.08 14.78 22.47
C ASP A 205 -38.33 14.64 24.00
N LYS A 206 -37.55 13.78 24.66
CA LYS A 206 -37.60 13.59 26.11
C LYS A 206 -36.79 14.61 26.92
N ILE A 207 -35.66 15.08 26.39
CA ILE A 207 -34.76 16.00 27.10
C ILE A 207 -35.18 17.46 26.90
N THR A 208 -35.68 17.84 25.71
CA THR A 208 -36.07 19.21 25.41
C THR A 208 -37.13 19.80 26.37
N PRO A 209 -38.15 19.07 26.84
CA PRO A 209 -39.10 19.57 27.85
C PRO A 209 -38.45 19.80 29.22
N VAL A 210 -37.42 19.00 29.59
CA VAL A 210 -36.76 19.06 30.92
C VAL A 210 -35.79 20.26 30.99
N MET A 211 -35.22 20.68 29.87
CA MET A 211 -34.29 21.83 29.80
C MET A 211 -35.01 23.21 29.73
N LYS A 212 -36.35 23.24 29.67
CA LYS A 212 -37.14 24.49 29.61
C LYS A 212 -37.75 24.86 30.98
N HIS A 213 -37.36 24.19 32.05
CA HIS A 213 -37.65 24.50 33.43
C HIS A 213 -36.34 24.69 34.18
#